data_88d8e7702972452d2823598ed8cca2ad
#
_entry.id   88d8e7702972452d2823598ed8cca2ad
#
_cell.length_a   1.000
_cell.length_b   1.000
_cell.length_c   1.000
_cell.angle_alpha   90.00
_cell.angle_beta   90.00
_cell.angle_gamma   90.00
#
_symmetry.space_group_name_H-M   'P 1'
#
loop_
_entity.id
_entity.type
_entity.pdbx_description
1 polymer ?
#
loop_
_entity_poly.entity_id
_entity_poly.type
_entity_poly.pdbx_seq_one_letter_code
_entity_poly.pdbx_strand_id
1 'polypeptide(L)'
;MLDNYEGFKVKILKLTGIDLSSYKERQMRRRIDSLIHRNNYDDYDEYFKALTQNSNLYDEFINYLTINVTEFYRNPEQWKVLENEIMPEIMKFNKKPKIWSAACSTGEEPYSLAMMMSRYVDLSSFKILATDIDDAALNKAMVGIYSAKSLENLPRNFVDSFFVKSGDYYKVSERIINCIAVSYTHLRAHETPEHLVCRLLLEKKNKKEKKQKQ
;
A
#
# COMPACT_ATOMS: atom_id res chain seq x y z
N MET A 1 30.91 -3.90 3.61
CA MET A 1 29.90 -3.29 2.71
C MET A 1 30.21 -3.86 1.34
N LEU A 2 29.23 -4.46 0.68
CA LEU A 2 29.43 -5.10 -0.62
C LEU A 2 29.79 -4.04 -1.68
N ASP A 3 30.65 -4.42 -2.65
CA ASP A 3 31.07 -3.52 -3.73
C ASP A 3 30.07 -3.56 -4.90
N ASN A 4 30.08 -2.49 -5.73
CA ASN A 4 29.26 -2.40 -6.95
C ASN A 4 27.73 -2.34 -6.74
N TYR A 5 27.24 -1.64 -5.71
CA TYR A 5 25.79 -1.44 -5.49
C TYR A 5 25.09 -0.74 -6.67
N GLU A 6 25.78 0.22 -7.32
CA GLU A 6 25.22 0.93 -8.49
C GLU A 6 24.96 -0.02 -9.67
N GLY A 7 25.91 -0.91 -9.95
CA GLY A 7 25.73 -1.95 -10.98
C GLY A 7 24.58 -2.90 -10.63
N PHE A 8 24.44 -3.24 -9.35
CA PHE A 8 23.35 -4.07 -8.87
C PHE A 8 21.99 -3.39 -9.07
N LYS A 9 21.85 -2.09 -8.76
CA LYS A 9 20.60 -1.33 -9.00
C LYS A 9 20.15 -1.42 -10.46
N VAL A 10 21.08 -1.23 -11.40
CA VAL A 10 20.77 -1.31 -12.84
C VAL A 10 20.30 -2.70 -13.24
N LYS A 11 20.94 -3.75 -12.71
CA LYS A 11 20.56 -5.14 -12.98
C LYS A 11 19.18 -5.48 -12.41
N ILE A 12 18.90 -5.05 -11.18
CA ILE A 12 17.58 -5.25 -10.54
C ILE A 12 16.48 -4.51 -11.30
N LEU A 13 16.71 -3.26 -11.67
CA LEU A 13 15.73 -2.52 -12.48
C LEU A 13 15.36 -3.28 -13.77
N LYS A 14 16.35 -3.82 -14.48
CA LYS A 14 16.10 -4.60 -15.70
C LYS A 14 15.37 -5.91 -15.44
N LEU A 15 15.66 -6.58 -14.33
CA LEU A 15 15.08 -7.88 -13.99
C LEU A 15 13.64 -7.76 -13.46
N THR A 16 13.40 -6.76 -12.60
CA THR A 16 12.18 -6.68 -11.78
C THR A 16 11.28 -5.49 -12.14
N GLY A 17 11.80 -4.49 -12.85
CA GLY A 17 11.12 -3.20 -13.05
C GLY A 17 11.16 -2.27 -11.82
N ILE A 18 11.73 -2.71 -10.69
CA ILE A 18 11.81 -1.94 -9.45
C ILE A 18 13.06 -1.05 -9.48
N ASP A 19 12.86 0.26 -9.41
CA ASP A 19 13.95 1.24 -9.31
C ASP A 19 14.35 1.44 -7.84
N LEU A 20 15.49 0.84 -7.46
CA LEU A 20 16.05 0.99 -6.12
C LEU A 20 16.49 2.42 -5.77
N SER A 21 16.67 3.28 -6.78
CA SER A 21 17.04 4.69 -6.57
C SER A 21 15.86 5.53 -6.05
N SER A 22 14.62 5.03 -6.18
CA SER A 22 13.43 5.65 -5.62
C SER A 22 13.32 5.53 -4.09
N TYR A 23 14.17 4.74 -3.46
CA TYR A 23 14.19 4.52 -2.02
C TYR A 23 15.31 5.32 -1.34
N LYS A 24 15.21 5.49 0.00
CA LYS A 24 16.31 6.07 0.79
C LYS A 24 17.54 5.14 0.71
N GLU A 25 18.50 5.52 -0.09
CA GLU A 25 19.63 4.68 -0.52
C GLU A 25 20.33 3.96 0.65
N ARG A 26 20.75 4.71 1.69
CA ARG A 26 21.44 4.13 2.86
C ARG A 26 20.62 3.03 3.56
N GLN A 27 19.31 3.20 3.63
CA GLN A 27 18.43 2.23 4.29
C GLN A 27 18.21 1.01 3.40
N MET A 28 17.94 1.23 2.12
CA MET A 28 17.71 0.16 1.16
C MET A 28 18.97 -0.69 0.98
N ARG A 29 20.13 -0.06 0.79
CA ARG A 29 21.40 -0.76 0.68
C ARG A 29 21.66 -1.65 1.89
N ARG A 30 21.56 -1.12 3.13
CA ARG A 30 21.74 -1.91 4.35
C ARG A 30 20.79 -3.11 4.44
N ARG A 31 19.56 -2.94 4.00
CA ARG A 31 18.59 -4.05 3.95
C ARG A 31 18.99 -5.12 2.96
N ILE A 32 19.37 -4.71 1.75
CA ILE A 32 19.81 -5.63 0.69
C ILE A 32 21.08 -6.36 1.12
N ASP A 33 22.08 -5.66 1.67
CA ASP A 33 23.28 -6.29 2.21
C ASP A 33 22.92 -7.37 3.26
N SER A 34 22.00 -7.05 4.17
CA SER A 34 21.55 -8.01 5.20
C SER A 34 20.88 -9.24 4.58
N LEU A 35 20.08 -9.06 3.52
CA LEU A 35 19.42 -10.17 2.83
C LEU A 35 20.43 -11.06 2.10
N ILE A 36 21.39 -10.46 1.41
CA ILE A 36 22.46 -11.14 0.68
C ILE A 36 23.28 -12.02 1.64
N HIS A 37 23.73 -11.45 2.76
CA HIS A 37 24.49 -12.20 3.78
C HIS A 37 23.62 -13.31 4.44
N ARG A 38 22.32 -13.07 4.67
CA ARG A 38 21.42 -14.09 5.21
C ARG A 38 21.28 -15.30 4.29
N ASN A 39 21.40 -15.08 2.99
CA ASN A 39 21.40 -16.12 1.97
C ASN A 39 22.79 -16.68 1.66
N ASN A 40 23.81 -16.37 2.49
CA ASN A 40 25.18 -16.85 2.39
C ASN A 40 25.90 -16.41 1.10
N TYR A 41 25.60 -15.21 0.61
CA TYR A 41 26.34 -14.55 -0.46
C TYR A 41 27.10 -13.34 0.11
N ASP A 42 28.27 -13.07 -0.47
CA ASP A 42 29.13 -11.94 -0.10
C ASP A 42 29.38 -10.95 -1.25
N ASP A 43 28.71 -11.17 -2.38
CA ASP A 43 28.86 -10.37 -3.59
C ASP A 43 27.51 -10.13 -4.28
N TYR A 44 27.29 -8.90 -4.79
CA TYR A 44 26.07 -8.54 -5.50
C TYR A 44 25.89 -9.29 -6.82
N ASP A 45 26.99 -9.55 -7.54
CA ASP A 45 26.93 -10.18 -8.85
C ASP A 45 26.64 -11.68 -8.73
N GLU A 46 27.20 -12.35 -7.72
CA GLU A 46 26.88 -13.74 -7.40
C GLU A 46 25.43 -13.88 -6.97
N TYR A 47 24.98 -12.99 -6.06
CA TYR A 47 23.60 -12.99 -5.62
C TYR A 47 22.63 -12.72 -6.78
N PHE A 48 22.94 -11.77 -7.67
CA PHE A 48 22.13 -11.50 -8.86
C PHE A 48 22.02 -12.72 -9.78
N LYS A 49 23.12 -13.45 -10.03
CA LYS A 49 23.08 -14.70 -10.81
C LYS A 49 22.17 -15.71 -10.15
N ALA A 50 22.26 -15.86 -8.84
CA ALA A 50 21.39 -16.78 -8.09
C ALA A 50 19.90 -16.39 -8.20
N LEU A 51 19.57 -15.08 -8.11
CA LEU A 51 18.21 -14.57 -8.31
C LEU A 51 17.64 -14.97 -9.68
N THR A 52 18.46 -14.95 -10.74
CA THR A 52 17.98 -15.30 -12.09
C THR A 52 17.77 -16.81 -12.30
N GLN A 53 18.28 -17.64 -11.40
CA GLN A 53 18.25 -19.10 -11.53
C GLN A 53 17.34 -19.79 -10.50
N ASN A 54 16.94 -19.08 -9.44
CA ASN A 54 16.15 -19.61 -8.34
C ASN A 54 14.93 -18.74 -8.06
N SER A 55 13.76 -19.25 -8.44
CA SER A 55 12.49 -18.53 -8.26
C SER A 55 12.18 -18.26 -6.78
N ASN A 56 12.48 -19.16 -5.86
CA ASN A 56 12.22 -18.96 -4.44
C ASN A 56 13.08 -17.80 -3.88
N LEU A 57 14.34 -17.73 -4.31
CA LEU A 57 15.23 -16.64 -3.91
C LEU A 57 14.78 -15.30 -4.51
N TYR A 58 14.29 -15.33 -5.74
CA TYR A 58 13.70 -14.17 -6.40
C TYR A 58 12.47 -13.66 -5.65
N ASP A 59 11.54 -14.55 -5.30
CA ASP A 59 10.33 -14.20 -4.57
C ASP A 59 10.65 -13.67 -3.16
N GLU A 60 11.62 -14.28 -2.47
CA GLU A 60 12.13 -13.76 -1.20
C GLU A 60 12.69 -12.35 -1.35
N PHE A 61 13.48 -12.10 -2.41
CA PHE A 61 14.06 -10.80 -2.68
C PHE A 61 13.00 -9.73 -2.94
N ILE A 62 12.01 -10.03 -3.78
CA ILE A 62 10.89 -9.12 -4.07
C ILE A 62 10.12 -8.81 -2.79
N ASN A 63 9.71 -9.83 -2.04
CA ASN A 63 9.00 -9.68 -0.77
C ASN A 63 9.81 -8.88 0.28
N TYR A 64 11.13 -8.97 0.22
CA TYR A 64 12.00 -8.23 1.14
C TYR A 64 12.20 -6.76 0.74
N LEU A 65 12.19 -6.46 -0.56
CA LEU A 65 12.23 -5.09 -1.08
C LEU A 65 10.94 -4.35 -0.80
N THR A 66 9.81 -5.01 -1.04
CA THR A 66 8.48 -4.47 -0.76
C THR A 66 8.29 -4.44 0.76
N ILE A 67 8.51 -3.24 1.35
CA ILE A 67 8.33 -3.05 2.79
C ILE A 67 6.83 -3.01 3.06
N ASN A 68 6.23 -4.17 3.26
CA ASN A 68 4.82 -4.31 3.59
C ASN A 68 4.54 -3.95 5.06
N VAL A 69 5.01 -2.76 5.52
CA VAL A 69 4.62 -2.20 6.81
C VAL A 69 3.30 -1.46 6.61
N THR A 70 2.23 -2.14 6.89
CA THR A 70 0.88 -1.59 6.81
C THR A 70 0.10 -1.93 8.06
N GLU A 71 -0.84 -1.08 8.42
CA GLU A 71 -1.76 -1.24 9.55
C GLU A 71 -3.05 -0.50 9.26
N PHE A 72 -4.13 -0.92 9.88
CA PHE A 72 -5.40 -0.21 9.78
C PHE A 72 -5.27 1.20 10.38
N TYR A 73 -5.84 2.20 9.72
CA TYR A 73 -5.81 3.61 10.14
C TYR A 73 -4.39 4.13 10.42
N ARG A 74 -3.41 3.67 9.62
CA ARG A 74 -2.02 4.13 9.73
C ARG A 74 -1.97 5.65 9.68
N ASN A 75 -1.23 6.27 10.61
CA ASN A 75 -1.22 7.73 10.81
C ASN A 75 -2.62 8.30 11.15
N PRO A 76 -3.19 8.02 12.32
CA PRO A 76 -4.58 8.34 12.67
C PRO A 76 -4.98 9.80 12.46
N GLU A 77 -4.05 10.75 12.59
CA GLU A 77 -4.32 12.16 12.37
C GLU A 77 -4.70 12.46 10.92
N GLN A 78 -4.11 11.76 9.96
CA GLN A 78 -4.47 11.91 8.54
C GLN A 78 -5.87 11.35 8.25
N TRP A 79 -6.25 10.26 8.91
CA TRP A 79 -7.61 9.72 8.83
C TRP A 79 -8.64 10.70 9.40
N LYS A 80 -8.33 11.40 10.50
CA LYS A 80 -9.21 12.46 11.04
C LYS A 80 -9.43 13.59 10.03
N VAL A 81 -8.39 14.03 9.35
CA VAL A 81 -8.50 15.05 8.30
C VAL A 81 -9.34 14.53 7.14
N LEU A 82 -9.08 13.29 6.70
CA LEU A 82 -9.85 12.66 5.62
C LEU A 82 -11.34 12.57 5.97
N GLU A 83 -11.67 12.10 7.18
CA GLU A 83 -13.07 11.94 7.64
C GLU A 83 -13.77 13.28 7.87
N ASN A 84 -13.12 14.24 8.54
CA ASN A 84 -13.80 15.44 9.02
C ASN A 84 -13.77 16.60 8.03
N GLU A 85 -12.80 16.63 7.13
CA GLU A 85 -12.61 17.75 6.21
C GLU A 85 -12.79 17.37 4.75
N ILE A 86 -12.12 16.29 4.31
CA ILE A 86 -12.03 15.95 2.89
C ILE A 86 -13.28 15.22 2.41
N MET A 87 -13.67 14.15 3.11
CA MET A 87 -14.83 13.34 2.68
C MET A 87 -16.15 14.11 2.69
N PRO A 88 -16.48 14.93 3.70
CA PRO A 88 -17.68 15.76 3.64
C PRO A 88 -17.73 16.67 2.41
N GLU A 89 -16.59 17.25 2.01
CA GLU A 89 -16.53 18.07 0.80
C GLU A 89 -16.72 17.25 -0.48
N ILE A 90 -16.07 16.08 -0.59
CA ILE A 90 -16.24 15.20 -1.75
C ILE A 90 -17.70 14.76 -1.87
N MET A 91 -18.33 14.38 -0.77
CA MET A 91 -19.70 13.87 -0.75
C MET A 91 -20.77 14.94 -1.10
N LYS A 92 -20.46 16.24 -0.97
CA LYS A 92 -21.31 17.32 -1.46
C LYS A 92 -21.42 17.33 -2.99
N PHE A 93 -20.35 17.00 -3.68
CA PHE A 93 -20.25 17.09 -5.15
C PHE A 93 -20.46 15.74 -5.84
N ASN A 94 -20.07 14.65 -5.17
CA ASN A 94 -20.14 13.31 -5.75
C ASN A 94 -20.49 12.28 -4.66
N LYS A 95 -21.72 11.80 -4.69
CA LYS A 95 -22.23 10.78 -3.75
C LYS A 95 -21.72 9.36 -4.03
N LYS A 96 -21.04 9.15 -5.16
CA LYS A 96 -20.44 7.86 -5.54
C LYS A 96 -19.01 8.05 -6.01
N PRO A 97 -18.09 8.47 -5.11
CA PRO A 97 -16.71 8.69 -5.49
C PRO A 97 -16.06 7.38 -5.94
N LYS A 98 -15.24 7.46 -6.98
CA LYS A 98 -14.32 6.37 -7.35
C LYS A 98 -13.09 6.48 -6.46
N ILE A 99 -12.75 5.41 -5.79
CA ILE A 99 -11.63 5.35 -4.85
C ILE A 99 -10.61 4.33 -5.37
N TRP A 100 -9.36 4.72 -5.35
CA TRP A 100 -8.25 3.86 -5.69
C TRP A 100 -7.20 3.90 -4.56
N SER A 101 -6.92 2.72 -4.00
CA SER A 101 -5.82 2.47 -3.07
C SER A 101 -4.66 1.89 -3.86
N ALA A 102 -3.68 2.73 -4.17
CA ALA A 102 -2.47 2.36 -4.91
C ALA A 102 -1.38 1.91 -3.94
N ALA A 103 -0.72 0.77 -4.21
CA ALA A 103 0.20 0.10 -3.31
C ALA A 103 -0.49 -0.31 -1.98
N CYS A 104 -1.59 -1.05 -2.11
CA CYS A 104 -2.47 -1.42 -1.01
C CYS A 104 -1.89 -2.48 -0.05
N SER A 105 -0.75 -3.10 -0.40
CA SER A 105 -0.09 -4.14 0.37
C SER A 105 -1.08 -5.25 0.81
N THR A 106 -1.12 -5.58 2.08
CA THR A 106 -1.98 -6.63 2.64
C THR A 106 -3.42 -6.18 2.91
N GLY A 107 -3.84 -5.01 2.41
CA GLY A 107 -5.25 -4.60 2.33
C GLY A 107 -5.76 -3.72 3.46
N GLU A 108 -4.95 -3.38 4.46
CA GLU A 108 -5.39 -2.58 5.62
C GLU A 108 -5.91 -1.20 5.21
N GLU A 109 -5.28 -0.56 4.22
CA GLU A 109 -5.73 0.76 3.73
C GLU A 109 -7.07 0.70 2.99
N PRO A 110 -7.28 -0.13 1.95
CA PRO A 110 -8.56 -0.17 1.26
C PRO A 110 -9.69 -0.64 2.16
N TYR A 111 -9.45 -1.54 3.11
CA TYR A 111 -10.46 -1.92 4.11
C TYR A 111 -10.78 -0.78 5.07
N SER A 112 -9.78 -0.01 5.52
CA SER A 112 -10.01 1.20 6.32
C SER A 112 -10.85 2.22 5.56
N LEU A 113 -10.57 2.43 4.27
CA LEU A 113 -11.37 3.29 3.39
C LEU A 113 -12.82 2.79 3.27
N ALA A 114 -13.03 1.49 3.09
CA ALA A 114 -14.38 0.92 2.99
C ALA A 114 -15.18 1.10 4.29
N MET A 115 -14.55 0.87 5.45
CA MET A 115 -15.18 1.09 6.75
C MET A 115 -15.51 2.57 6.97
N MET A 116 -14.61 3.48 6.62
CA MET A 116 -14.88 4.92 6.68
C MET A 116 -16.03 5.30 5.75
N MET A 117 -16.04 4.81 4.51
CA MET A 117 -17.10 5.09 3.54
C MET A 117 -18.48 4.61 4.00
N SER A 118 -18.56 3.56 4.81
CA SER A 118 -19.83 3.07 5.38
C SER A 118 -20.58 4.10 6.22
N ARG A 119 -19.91 5.18 6.65
CA ARG A 119 -20.52 6.30 7.37
C ARG A 119 -21.29 7.27 6.44
N TYR A 120 -21.03 7.21 5.15
CA TYR A 120 -21.57 8.15 4.16
C TYR A 120 -22.54 7.50 3.18
N VAL A 121 -22.30 6.24 2.83
CA VAL A 121 -23.07 5.52 1.81
C VAL A 121 -23.19 4.03 2.15
N ASP A 122 -24.18 3.38 1.58
CA ASP A 122 -24.34 1.93 1.72
C ASP A 122 -23.17 1.18 1.09
N LEU A 123 -22.70 0.12 1.76
CA LEU A 123 -21.56 -0.70 1.31
C LEU A 123 -21.75 -1.29 -0.10
N SER A 124 -22.99 -1.53 -0.51
CA SER A 124 -23.32 -2.03 -1.86
C SER A 124 -23.23 -0.99 -2.96
N SER A 125 -23.11 0.31 -2.60
CA SER A 125 -23.20 1.42 -3.55
C SER A 125 -21.86 1.87 -4.13
N PHE A 126 -20.72 1.34 -3.64
CA PHE A 126 -19.39 1.72 -4.10
C PHE A 126 -18.44 0.52 -4.21
N LYS A 127 -17.37 0.73 -4.94
CA LYS A 127 -16.22 -0.18 -5.02
C LYS A 127 -14.93 0.63 -4.89
N ILE A 128 -13.96 0.05 -4.20
CA ILE A 128 -12.60 0.56 -4.09
C ILE A 128 -11.71 -0.32 -4.93
N LEU A 129 -10.99 0.27 -5.88
CA LEU A 129 -9.92 -0.42 -6.59
C LEU A 129 -8.69 -0.46 -5.67
N ALA A 130 -8.17 -1.64 -5.39
CA ALA A 130 -6.97 -1.86 -4.60
C ALA A 130 -5.92 -2.55 -5.46
N THR A 131 -4.75 -1.95 -5.60
CA THR A 131 -3.69 -2.49 -6.46
C THR A 131 -2.36 -2.53 -5.74
N ASP A 132 -1.58 -3.55 -6.03
CA ASP A 132 -0.19 -3.70 -5.57
C ASP A 132 0.62 -4.46 -6.61
N ILE A 133 1.95 -4.42 -6.47
CA ILE A 133 2.90 -5.20 -7.29
C ILE A 133 3.28 -6.53 -6.62
N ASP A 134 2.89 -6.74 -5.38
CA ASP A 134 3.19 -7.91 -4.58
C ASP A 134 1.98 -8.85 -4.52
N ASP A 135 2.02 -9.91 -5.33
CA ASP A 135 0.96 -10.92 -5.40
C ASP A 135 0.73 -11.62 -4.04
N ALA A 136 1.79 -11.83 -3.25
CA ALA A 136 1.66 -12.44 -1.94
C ALA A 136 0.92 -11.52 -0.96
N ALA A 137 1.14 -10.21 -1.05
CA ALA A 137 0.40 -9.21 -0.29
C ALA A 137 -1.06 -9.15 -0.73
N LEU A 138 -1.33 -9.13 -2.05
CA LEU A 138 -2.69 -9.13 -2.59
C LEU A 138 -3.48 -10.38 -2.19
N ASN A 139 -2.85 -11.55 -2.18
CA ASN A 139 -3.48 -12.78 -1.69
C ASN A 139 -3.88 -12.68 -0.21
N LYS A 140 -3.02 -12.10 0.64
CA LYS A 140 -3.38 -11.83 2.05
C LYS A 140 -4.52 -10.82 2.16
N ALA A 141 -4.51 -9.76 1.35
CA ALA A 141 -5.61 -8.80 1.29
C ALA A 141 -6.93 -9.50 0.93
N MET A 142 -6.95 -10.39 -0.05
CA MET A 142 -8.16 -11.14 -0.43
C MET A 142 -8.65 -12.08 0.67
N VAL A 143 -7.76 -12.69 1.44
CA VAL A 143 -8.12 -13.55 2.59
C VAL A 143 -8.71 -12.74 3.74
N GLY A 144 -8.21 -11.53 3.99
CA GLY A 144 -8.73 -10.59 4.97
C GLY A 144 -8.60 -11.04 6.43
N ILE A 145 -7.51 -11.73 6.80
CA ILE A 145 -7.23 -12.22 8.16
C ILE A 145 -6.05 -11.44 8.73
N TYR A 146 -6.23 -10.86 9.92
CA TYR A 146 -5.27 -9.97 10.55
C TYR A 146 -5.05 -10.30 12.02
N SER A 147 -3.88 -9.92 12.56
CA SER A 147 -3.59 -10.01 13.99
C SER A 147 -4.26 -8.87 14.78
N ALA A 148 -4.45 -9.04 16.09
CA ALA A 148 -4.93 -7.98 16.97
C ALA A 148 -4.07 -6.71 16.88
N LYS A 149 -2.76 -6.86 16.71
CA LYS A 149 -1.81 -5.76 16.57
C LYS A 149 -2.10 -4.88 15.35
N SER A 150 -2.49 -5.46 14.23
CA SER A 150 -2.81 -4.71 13.01
C SER A 150 -4.03 -3.78 13.18
N LEU A 151 -4.89 -4.05 14.18
CA LEU A 151 -6.13 -3.33 14.46
C LEU A 151 -5.98 -2.24 15.54
N GLU A 152 -4.80 -2.04 16.13
CA GLU A 152 -4.60 -1.13 17.27
C GLU A 152 -5.09 0.30 17.03
N ASN A 153 -4.88 0.81 15.80
CA ASN A 153 -5.28 2.17 15.42
C ASN A 153 -6.73 2.26 14.90
N LEU A 154 -7.39 1.12 14.69
CA LEU A 154 -8.74 1.11 14.13
C LEU A 154 -9.77 1.51 15.19
N PRO A 155 -10.72 2.42 14.90
CA PRO A 155 -11.81 2.74 15.80
C PRO A 155 -12.58 1.50 16.26
N ARG A 156 -12.83 1.38 17.56
CA ARG A 156 -13.43 0.19 18.17
C ARG A 156 -14.74 -0.22 17.53
N ASN A 157 -15.59 0.75 17.21
CA ASN A 157 -16.87 0.51 16.54
C ASN A 157 -16.73 -0.17 15.17
N PHE A 158 -15.62 0.04 14.45
CA PHE A 158 -15.35 -0.66 13.20
C PHE A 158 -14.91 -2.11 13.45
N VAL A 159 -14.08 -2.33 14.49
CA VAL A 159 -13.71 -3.70 14.88
C VAL A 159 -14.96 -4.51 15.20
N ASP A 160 -15.84 -3.97 16.05
CA ASP A 160 -17.04 -4.64 16.49
C ASP A 160 -18.07 -4.87 15.36
N SER A 161 -18.12 -3.97 14.36
CA SER A 161 -19.10 -4.03 13.26
C SER A 161 -18.64 -4.86 12.06
N PHE A 162 -17.32 -4.92 11.81
CA PHE A 162 -16.79 -5.41 10.54
C PHE A 162 -15.75 -6.53 10.67
N PHE A 163 -15.45 -6.98 11.88
CA PHE A 163 -14.57 -8.12 12.08
C PHE A 163 -15.23 -9.23 12.87
N VAL A 164 -14.84 -10.45 12.54
CA VAL A 164 -15.19 -11.65 13.32
C VAL A 164 -13.91 -12.16 13.95
N LYS A 165 -13.87 -12.24 15.29
CA LYS A 165 -12.73 -12.79 16.02
C LYS A 165 -12.72 -14.32 15.89
N SER A 166 -11.56 -14.88 15.56
CA SER A 166 -11.32 -16.31 15.48
C SER A 166 -9.96 -16.63 16.13
N GLY A 167 -9.98 -17.08 17.39
CA GLY A 167 -8.76 -17.27 18.18
C GLY A 167 -7.99 -15.96 18.37
N ASP A 168 -6.72 -15.95 17.95
CA ASP A 168 -5.84 -14.78 18.01
C ASP A 168 -5.93 -13.84 16.80
N TYR A 169 -6.81 -14.17 15.85
CA TYR A 169 -6.96 -13.45 14.60
C TYR A 169 -8.35 -12.81 14.46
N TYR A 170 -8.43 -11.87 13.54
CA TYR A 170 -9.63 -11.12 13.18
C TYR A 170 -9.84 -11.23 11.67
N LYS A 171 -10.98 -11.76 11.24
CA LYS A 171 -11.38 -11.82 9.83
C LYS A 171 -12.28 -10.66 9.50
N VAL A 172 -11.97 -9.93 8.43
CA VAL A 172 -12.85 -8.90 7.86
C VAL A 172 -14.15 -9.53 7.37
N SER A 173 -15.27 -8.88 7.64
CA SER A 173 -16.58 -9.36 7.20
C SER A 173 -16.70 -9.36 5.67
N GLU A 174 -17.42 -10.32 5.12
CA GLU A 174 -17.68 -10.43 3.67
C GLU A 174 -18.31 -9.14 3.09
N ARG A 175 -19.07 -8.40 3.90
CA ARG A 175 -19.67 -7.12 3.50
C ARG A 175 -18.61 -6.09 3.12
N ILE A 176 -17.51 -6.03 3.85
CA ILE A 176 -16.39 -5.12 3.58
C ILE A 176 -15.49 -5.68 2.47
N ILE A 177 -15.18 -6.99 2.49
CA ILE A 177 -14.40 -7.64 1.43
C ILE A 177 -15.04 -7.38 0.07
N ASN A 178 -16.34 -7.50 -0.03
CA ASN A 178 -17.09 -7.25 -1.26
C ASN A 178 -17.07 -5.79 -1.75
N CYS A 179 -16.61 -4.83 -0.94
CA CYS A 179 -16.40 -3.45 -1.38
C CYS A 179 -15.09 -3.25 -2.13
N ILE A 180 -14.16 -4.21 -2.08
CA ILE A 180 -12.82 -4.08 -2.64
C ILE A 180 -12.71 -4.90 -3.91
N ALA A 181 -12.20 -4.28 -4.96
CA ALA A 181 -11.76 -4.95 -6.19
C ALA A 181 -10.23 -4.98 -6.18
N VAL A 182 -9.67 -6.15 -5.88
CA VAL A 182 -8.22 -6.36 -5.84
C VAL A 182 -7.71 -6.65 -7.25
N SER A 183 -6.63 -5.99 -7.66
CA SER A 183 -5.99 -6.21 -8.95
C SER A 183 -4.48 -6.05 -8.86
N TYR A 184 -3.76 -6.95 -9.51
CA TYR A 184 -2.32 -6.80 -9.71
C TYR A 184 -2.06 -5.66 -10.71
N THR A 185 -1.12 -4.77 -10.39
CA THR A 185 -0.70 -3.74 -11.34
C THR A 185 0.75 -3.35 -11.16
N HIS A 186 1.47 -3.29 -12.27
CA HIS A 186 2.74 -2.59 -12.35
C HIS A 186 2.46 -1.09 -12.48
N LEU A 187 2.59 -0.37 -11.38
CA LEU A 187 2.70 1.10 -11.45
C LEU A 187 4.05 1.43 -12.09
N ARG A 188 4.04 1.92 -13.33
CA ARG A 188 5.26 2.46 -13.93
C ARG A 188 5.68 3.70 -13.13
N ALA A 189 7.00 3.90 -12.97
CA ALA A 189 7.63 4.91 -12.10
C ALA A 189 7.24 6.38 -12.35
N HIS A 190 6.36 6.67 -13.28
CA HIS A 190 5.80 8.01 -13.54
C HIS A 190 4.48 8.28 -12.81
N GLU A 191 3.90 7.29 -12.13
CA GLU A 191 2.69 7.43 -11.33
C GLU A 191 3.01 7.28 -9.85
N THR A 192 3.76 8.24 -9.28
CA THR A 192 4.00 8.26 -7.84
C THR A 192 2.69 8.56 -7.11
N PRO A 193 2.42 7.91 -5.95
CA PRO A 193 1.24 8.21 -5.11
C PRO A 193 1.10 9.69 -4.76
N GLU A 194 2.21 10.43 -4.74
CA GLU A 194 2.26 11.88 -4.54
C GLU A 194 1.51 12.66 -5.64
N HIS A 195 1.51 12.17 -6.87
CA HIS A 195 0.78 12.81 -7.97
C HIS A 195 -0.74 12.62 -7.86
N LEU A 196 -1.22 11.55 -7.26
CA LEU A 196 -2.66 11.27 -7.10
C LEU A 196 -3.25 12.00 -5.89
N VAL A 197 -2.56 12.02 -4.75
CA VAL A 197 -2.97 12.77 -3.55
C VAL A 197 -2.76 14.28 -3.76
N CYS A 198 -1.65 14.69 -4.39
CA CYS A 198 -1.38 16.11 -4.69
C CYS A 198 -2.31 16.70 -5.73
N ARG A 199 -2.85 15.92 -6.69
CA ARG A 199 -3.75 16.49 -7.71
C ARG A 199 -5.01 17.09 -7.11
N LEU A 200 -5.63 16.43 -6.13
CA LEU A 200 -6.79 16.97 -5.39
C LEU A 200 -6.42 18.17 -4.51
N LEU A 201 -5.24 18.15 -3.88
CA LEU A 201 -4.78 19.27 -3.04
C LEU A 201 -4.34 20.49 -3.88
N LEU A 202 -3.67 20.28 -5.00
CA LEU A 202 -3.25 21.33 -5.93
C LEU A 202 -4.44 21.99 -6.65
N GLU A 203 -5.46 21.23 -7.04
CA GLU A 203 -6.69 21.78 -7.59
C GLU A 203 -7.45 22.63 -6.58
N LYS A 204 -7.46 22.26 -5.29
CA LYS A 204 -8.03 23.09 -4.21
C LYS A 204 -7.23 24.37 -3.97
N LYS A 205 -5.90 24.31 -4.01
CA LYS A 205 -5.03 25.49 -3.84
C LYS A 205 -5.24 26.48 -4.98
N ASN A 206 -5.24 26.01 -6.21
CA ASN A 206 -5.48 26.83 -7.39
C ASN A 206 -6.90 27.45 -7.44
N LYS A 207 -7.93 26.75 -6.92
CA LYS A 207 -9.28 27.31 -6.79
C LYS A 207 -9.40 28.36 -5.69
N LYS A 208 -8.65 28.24 -4.58
CA LYS A 208 -8.60 29.26 -3.53
C LYS A 208 -7.88 30.53 -4.00
N GLU A 209 -6.75 30.37 -4.70
CA GLU A 209 -5.99 31.50 -5.26
C GLU A 209 -6.77 32.27 -6.35
N LYS A 210 -7.58 31.57 -7.17
CA LYS A 210 -8.47 32.24 -8.14
C LYS A 210 -9.64 32.98 -7.51
N LYS A 211 -10.15 32.52 -6.34
CA LYS A 211 -11.23 33.23 -5.61
C LYS A 211 -10.74 34.43 -4.80
N GLN A 212 -9.43 34.52 -4.51
CA GLN A 212 -8.86 35.71 -3.84
C GLN A 212 -8.41 36.82 -4.81
N LYS A 213 -8.45 36.54 -6.13
CA LYS A 213 -8.08 37.52 -7.18
C LYS A 213 -9.29 38.03 -7.97
N GLN A 214 -10.50 37.73 -7.54
CA GLN A 214 -11.78 38.33 -7.96
C GLN A 214 -12.39 39.12 -6.80
#